data_8c20dfb2a93f955b0e1e2b7f30fac8e9
#
_entry.id   8c20dfb2a93f955b0e1e2b7f30fac8e9
#
_cell.length_a   1.000
_cell.length_b   1.000
_cell.length_c   1.000
_cell.angle_alpha   90.00
_cell.angle_beta   90.00
_cell.angle_gamma   90.00
#
_symmetry.space_group_name_H-M   'P 1'
#
loop_
_entity.id
_entity.type
_entity.pdbx_description
1 polymer ?
#
loop_
_entity_poly.entity_id
_entity_poly.type
_entity_poly.pdbx_seq_one_letter_code
_entity_poly.pdbx_strand_id
1 'polypeptide(L)'
;MADLQQIVDDLRAESDELDALVAPLAEDRWTASTPAEGWTVAHQIGHLLWTDRVALLAVTDEAAFADTLNTAAADPGGFVDTAADELAAVPPAELLADWRLTR
;
A
#
# COMPACT_ATOMS: atom_id res chain seq x y z
N MET A 1 -22.27 -14.95 10.64
CA MET A 1 -20.93 -15.09 10.01
C MET A 1 -20.87 -14.19 8.79
N ALA A 2 -19.77 -13.44 8.63
CA ALA A 2 -19.61 -12.59 7.46
C ALA A 2 -19.44 -13.45 6.20
N ASP A 3 -20.15 -13.06 5.13
CA ASP A 3 -20.00 -13.66 3.83
C ASP A 3 -18.69 -13.15 3.21
N LEU A 4 -17.82 -14.06 2.76
CA LEU A 4 -16.55 -13.69 2.12
C LEU A 4 -16.77 -12.78 0.90
N GLN A 5 -17.80 -13.03 0.10
CA GLN A 5 -18.10 -12.20 -1.06
C GLN A 5 -18.46 -10.76 -0.62
N GLN A 6 -19.22 -10.61 0.46
CA GLN A 6 -19.55 -9.31 1.01
C GLN A 6 -18.31 -8.55 1.47
N ILE A 7 -17.37 -9.23 2.12
CA ILE A 7 -16.11 -8.63 2.56
C ILE A 7 -15.28 -8.16 1.35
N VAL A 8 -15.20 -8.98 0.31
CA VAL A 8 -14.48 -8.62 -0.93
C VAL A 8 -15.13 -7.42 -1.61
N ASP A 9 -16.46 -7.39 -1.68
CA ASP A 9 -17.21 -6.28 -2.28
C ASP A 9 -17.00 -4.98 -1.48
N ASP A 10 -17.02 -5.05 -0.16
CA ASP A 10 -16.78 -3.90 0.71
C ASP A 10 -15.33 -3.37 0.54
N LEU A 11 -14.35 -4.25 0.49
CA LEU A 11 -12.96 -3.87 0.25
C LEU A 11 -12.79 -3.19 -1.11
N ARG A 12 -13.42 -3.73 -2.14
CA ARG A 12 -13.39 -3.14 -3.49
C ARG A 12 -14.03 -1.75 -3.49
N ALA A 13 -15.17 -1.59 -2.83
CA ALA A 13 -15.86 -0.30 -2.71
C ALA A 13 -14.99 0.74 -1.98
N GLU A 14 -14.33 0.36 -0.89
CA GLU A 14 -13.41 1.24 -0.17
C GLU A 14 -12.21 1.64 -1.02
N SER A 15 -11.63 0.70 -1.76
CA SER A 15 -10.50 0.96 -2.65
C SER A 15 -10.90 1.89 -3.79
N ASP A 16 -12.09 1.71 -4.37
CA ASP A 16 -12.61 2.58 -5.43
C ASP A 16 -12.85 4.00 -4.91
N GLU A 17 -13.36 4.15 -3.70
CA GLU A 17 -13.58 5.44 -3.07
C GLU A 17 -12.26 6.19 -2.84
N LEU A 18 -11.24 5.51 -2.33
CA LEU A 18 -9.91 6.09 -2.14
C LEU A 18 -9.27 6.48 -3.48
N ASP A 19 -9.38 5.62 -4.48
CA ASP A 19 -8.89 5.89 -5.84
C ASP A 19 -9.52 7.19 -6.38
N ALA A 20 -10.84 7.35 -6.24
CA ALA A 20 -11.55 8.55 -6.68
C ALA A 20 -11.07 9.82 -5.97
N LEU A 21 -10.58 9.71 -4.74
CA LEU A 21 -10.04 10.84 -3.98
C LEU A 21 -8.62 11.22 -4.42
N VAL A 22 -7.77 10.26 -4.74
CA VAL A 22 -6.35 10.51 -5.02
C VAL A 22 -6.05 10.68 -6.51
N ALA A 23 -6.80 10.03 -7.40
CA ALA A 23 -6.57 10.07 -8.83
C ALA A 23 -6.56 11.50 -9.41
N PRO A 24 -7.47 12.42 -9.00
CA PRO A 24 -7.48 13.79 -9.53
C PRO A 24 -6.44 14.72 -8.90
N LEU A 25 -5.68 14.27 -7.89
CA LEU A 25 -4.69 15.12 -7.23
C LEU A 25 -3.55 15.47 -8.18
N ALA A 26 -3.16 16.75 -8.20
CA ALA A 26 -1.94 17.17 -8.87
C ALA A 26 -0.73 16.51 -8.22
N GLU A 27 0.34 16.31 -8.98
CA GLU A 27 1.54 15.59 -8.52
C GLU A 27 2.09 16.16 -7.22
N ASP A 28 2.12 17.48 -7.07
CA ASP A 28 2.63 18.16 -5.87
C ASP A 28 1.76 17.92 -4.63
N ARG A 29 0.49 17.54 -4.80
CA ARG A 29 -0.41 17.24 -3.69
C ARG A 29 -0.17 15.86 -3.08
N TRP A 30 0.51 14.98 -3.79
CA TRP A 30 0.92 13.68 -3.27
C TRP A 30 1.97 13.79 -2.15
N THR A 31 2.63 14.93 -2.03
CA THR A 31 3.55 15.22 -0.92
C THR A 31 2.88 15.94 0.26
N ALA A 32 1.56 16.12 0.22
CA ALA A 32 0.83 16.72 1.33
C ALA A 32 0.84 15.80 2.55
N SER A 33 1.01 16.39 3.72
CA SER A 33 1.03 15.65 4.99
C SER A 33 -0.33 15.01 5.29
N THR A 34 -0.29 13.88 5.98
CA THR A 34 -1.46 13.19 6.49
C THR A 34 -1.46 13.21 8.02
N PRO A 35 -2.56 12.78 8.68
CA PRO A 35 -2.56 12.65 10.15
C PRO A 35 -1.50 11.70 10.70
N ALA A 36 -0.99 10.77 9.89
CA ALA A 36 0.13 9.91 10.28
C ALA A 36 1.42 10.73 10.22
N GLU A 37 2.08 10.89 11.37
CA GLU A 37 3.29 11.71 11.48
C GLU A 37 4.39 11.21 10.53
N GLY A 38 4.96 12.13 9.74
CA GLY A 38 6.02 11.83 8.78
C GLY A 38 5.56 11.18 7.49
N TRP A 39 4.26 10.90 7.34
CA TRP A 39 3.71 10.27 6.15
C TRP A 39 2.90 11.25 5.30
N THR A 40 3.21 11.27 4.00
CA THR A 40 2.46 12.02 2.98
C THR A 40 1.38 11.11 2.35
N VAL A 41 0.58 11.68 1.45
CA VAL A 41 -0.38 10.92 0.64
C VAL A 41 0.34 9.77 -0.10
N ALA A 42 1.50 10.06 -0.69
CA ALA A 42 2.31 9.03 -1.37
C ALA A 42 2.70 7.88 -0.43
N HIS A 43 3.07 8.16 0.81
CA HIS A 43 3.37 7.14 1.81
C HIS A 43 2.15 6.26 2.08
N GLN A 44 0.96 6.85 2.19
CA GLN A 44 -0.28 6.11 2.46
C GLN A 44 -0.59 5.12 1.33
N ILE A 45 -0.55 5.58 0.09
CA ILE A 45 -0.81 4.72 -1.08
C ILE A 45 0.31 3.69 -1.24
N GLY A 46 1.56 4.08 -1.01
CA GLY A 46 2.71 3.17 -1.04
C GLY A 46 2.57 2.06 0.01
N HIS A 47 2.13 2.39 1.21
CA HIS A 47 1.89 1.40 2.27
C HIS A 47 0.80 0.40 1.87
N LEU A 48 -0.31 0.87 1.30
CA LEU A 48 -1.36 -0.02 0.81
C LEU A 48 -0.86 -0.95 -0.30
N LEU A 49 -0.11 -0.41 -1.27
CA LEU A 49 0.50 -1.21 -2.32
C LEU A 49 1.43 -2.27 -1.76
N TRP A 50 2.30 -1.89 -0.83
CA TRP A 50 3.22 -2.81 -0.20
C TRP A 50 2.49 -3.93 0.55
N THR A 51 1.44 -3.59 1.31
CA THR A 51 0.61 -4.55 2.03
C THR A 51 -0.02 -5.55 1.07
N ASP A 52 -0.58 -5.07 -0.04
CA ASP A 52 -1.19 -5.93 -1.06
C ASP A 52 -0.15 -6.85 -1.72
N ARG A 53 1.04 -6.34 -2.01
CA ARG A 53 2.14 -7.15 -2.56
C ARG A 53 2.58 -8.26 -1.61
N VAL A 54 2.70 -7.97 -0.32
CA VAL A 54 3.07 -8.96 0.69
C VAL A 54 1.98 -10.02 0.82
N ALA A 55 0.72 -9.63 0.80
CA ALA A 55 -0.40 -10.56 0.84
C ALA A 55 -0.38 -11.52 -0.37
N LEU A 56 -0.07 -11.00 -1.56
CA LEU A 56 0.07 -11.83 -2.75
C LEU A 56 1.23 -12.83 -2.62
N LEU A 57 2.38 -12.41 -2.08
CA LEU A 57 3.51 -13.30 -1.85
C LEU A 57 3.13 -14.47 -0.94
N ALA A 58 2.33 -14.21 0.09
CA ALA A 58 1.92 -15.24 1.03
C ALA A 58 1.18 -16.39 0.35
N VAL A 59 0.47 -16.14 -0.76
CA VAL A 59 -0.29 -17.16 -1.49
C VAL A 59 0.36 -17.61 -2.79
N THR A 60 1.33 -16.87 -3.33
CA THR A 60 1.95 -17.18 -4.63
C THR A 60 3.41 -17.56 -4.55
N ASP A 61 4.14 -17.15 -3.52
CA ASP A 61 5.58 -17.38 -3.39
C ASP A 61 6.00 -17.43 -1.91
N GLU A 62 5.89 -18.62 -1.32
CA GLU A 62 6.21 -18.82 0.10
C GLU A 62 7.65 -18.43 0.46
N ALA A 63 8.61 -18.70 -0.42
CA ALA A 63 10.01 -18.36 -0.16
C ALA A 63 10.24 -16.87 -0.08
N ALA A 64 9.67 -16.10 -1.01
CA ALA A 64 9.74 -14.64 -1.01
C ALA A 64 9.01 -14.06 0.19
N PHE A 65 7.88 -14.63 0.57
CA PHE A 65 7.14 -14.22 1.77
C PHE A 65 7.96 -14.44 3.04
N ALA A 66 8.61 -15.61 3.17
CA ALA A 66 9.49 -15.91 4.30
C ALA A 66 10.67 -14.94 4.38
N ASP A 67 11.27 -14.55 3.24
CA ASP A 67 12.34 -13.56 3.19
C ASP A 67 11.85 -12.20 3.68
N THR A 68 10.64 -11.79 3.32
CA THR A 68 10.00 -10.55 3.79
C THR A 68 9.81 -10.58 5.31
N LEU A 69 9.34 -11.70 5.87
CA LEU A 69 9.19 -11.85 7.32
C LEU A 69 10.54 -11.76 8.04
N ASN A 70 11.59 -12.34 7.49
CA ASN A 70 12.93 -12.27 8.05
C ASN A 70 13.46 -10.82 8.05
N THR A 71 13.22 -10.08 6.98
CA THR A 71 13.58 -8.66 6.89
C THR A 71 12.83 -7.84 7.95
N ALA A 72 11.53 -8.10 8.14
CA ALA A 72 10.73 -7.44 9.15
C ALA A 72 11.24 -7.74 10.57
N ALA A 73 11.61 -8.98 10.83
CA ALA A 73 12.13 -9.41 12.14
C ALA A 73 13.49 -8.78 12.46
N ALA A 74 14.29 -8.47 11.43
CA ALA A 74 15.59 -7.83 11.60
C ALA A 74 15.47 -6.33 11.98
N ASP A 75 14.37 -5.67 11.63
CA ASP A 75 14.12 -4.26 11.94
C ASP A 75 12.64 -4.01 12.25
N PRO A 76 12.13 -4.53 13.37
CA PRO A 76 10.70 -4.43 13.68
C PRO A 76 10.23 -2.98 13.92
N GLY A 77 11.13 -2.07 14.30
CA GLY A 77 10.79 -0.67 14.58
C GLY A 77 10.76 0.22 13.34
N GLY A 78 11.52 -0.11 12.29
CA GLY A 78 11.68 0.75 11.10
C GLY A 78 11.17 0.13 9.80
N PHE A 79 10.83 -1.14 9.81
CA PHE A 79 10.48 -1.91 8.62
C PHE A 79 9.32 -1.30 7.81
N VAL A 80 8.23 -0.91 8.48
CA VAL A 80 7.05 -0.33 7.81
C VAL A 80 7.37 1.03 7.21
N ASP A 81 8.05 1.88 7.97
CA ASP A 81 8.42 3.22 7.51
C ASP A 81 9.41 3.15 6.32
N THR A 82 10.37 2.26 6.37
CA THR A 82 11.33 2.06 5.27
C THR A 82 10.61 1.65 4.00
N ALA A 83 9.68 0.70 4.07
CA ALA A 83 8.91 0.26 2.92
C ALA A 83 8.04 1.39 2.34
N ALA A 84 7.41 2.18 3.22
CA ALA A 84 6.59 3.31 2.80
C ALA A 84 7.44 4.41 2.15
N ASP A 85 8.62 4.70 2.71
CA ASP A 85 9.54 5.71 2.16
C ASP A 85 10.03 5.32 0.76
N GLU A 86 10.37 4.06 0.54
CA GLU A 86 10.82 3.57 -0.77
C GLU A 86 9.73 3.75 -1.83
N LEU A 87 8.49 3.41 -1.51
CA LEU A 87 7.37 3.54 -2.45
C LEU A 87 6.91 4.99 -2.62
N ALA A 88 7.03 5.82 -1.59
CA ALA A 88 6.72 7.26 -1.70
C ALA A 88 7.67 7.99 -2.65
N ALA A 89 8.86 7.45 -2.91
CA ALA A 89 9.81 8.00 -3.87
C ALA A 89 9.47 7.69 -5.34
N VAL A 90 8.54 6.77 -5.58
CA VAL A 90 8.06 6.43 -6.93
C VAL A 90 7.18 7.57 -7.45
N PRO A 91 7.27 7.94 -8.75
CA PRO A 91 6.39 8.98 -9.29
C PRO A 91 4.92 8.68 -9.04
N PRO A 92 4.09 9.66 -8.63
CA PRO A 92 2.70 9.43 -8.26
C PRO A 92 1.86 8.68 -9.29
N ALA A 93 2.01 8.98 -10.57
CA ALA A 93 1.27 8.30 -11.64
C ALA A 93 1.62 6.81 -11.73
N GLU A 94 2.89 6.47 -11.55
CA GLU A 94 3.37 5.09 -11.52
C GLU A 94 2.90 4.36 -10.26
N LEU A 95 2.98 5.02 -9.11
CA LEU A 95 2.51 4.49 -7.84
C LEU A 95 1.01 4.16 -7.89
N LEU A 96 0.21 5.08 -8.42
CA LEU A 96 -1.24 4.88 -8.58
C LEU A 96 -1.53 3.71 -9.52
N ALA A 97 -0.84 3.61 -10.65
CA ALA A 97 -1.00 2.52 -11.60
C ALA A 97 -0.66 1.16 -10.96
N ASP A 98 0.44 1.09 -10.24
CA ASP A 98 0.88 -0.13 -9.56
C ASP A 98 -0.13 -0.57 -8.48
N TRP A 99 -0.62 0.39 -7.68
CA TRP A 99 -1.63 0.10 -6.68
C TRP A 99 -2.94 -0.41 -7.31
N ARG A 100 -3.38 0.20 -8.41
CA ARG A 100 -4.58 -0.24 -9.14
C ARG A 100 -4.46 -1.66 -9.68
N LEU A 101 -3.28 -2.05 -10.13
CA LEU A 101 -3.03 -3.42 -10.62
C LEU A 101 -3.03 -4.45 -9.49
N THR A 102 -2.62 -4.05 -8.30
CA THR A 102 -2.37 -4.98 -7.19
C THR A 102 -3.57 -5.11 -6.26
N ARG A 103 -4.30 -4.03 -6.03
CA ARG A 103 -5.46 -4.01 -5.13
C ARG A 103 -6.64 -4.88 -5.51
#